data_0e6f51778d8c2db8e2f6ed6437a105bb
#
_entry.id   0e6f51778d8c2db8e2f6ed6437a105bb
#
_cell.length_a   1.000
_cell.length_b   1.000
_cell.length_c   1.000
_cell.angle_alpha   90.00
_cell.angle_beta   90.00
_cell.angle_gamma   90.00
#
_symmetry.space_group_name_H-M   'P 1'
#
loop_
_entity.id
_entity.type
_entity.pdbx_description
1 polymer ?
#
loop_
_entity_poly.entity_id
_entity_poly.type
_entity_poly.pdbx_seq_one_letter_code
_entity_poly.pdbx_strand_id
1 'polypeptide(L)'
;MLDEIPHDQTGLSTMKPMLAEVFIWWGGNTWGTSLDTWLHGEYVGADEQGNKYYRSKPGAKKADRRWVIYNGYPEASKIPPGWHGWMHHRVDVPPTEQNYAPRDWQKPHEPNFTGSGLAYRPDGSLLNKGERPRVTGDYDAWSPE
;
A
#
# COMPACT_ATOMS: atom_id res chain seq x y z
N MET A 1 -38.39 -24.86 -12.86
CA MET A 1 -37.67 -24.63 -14.10
C MET A 1 -37.72 -23.16 -14.32
N LEU A 2 -36.75 -22.45 -13.74
CA LEU A 2 -36.62 -20.99 -13.80
C LEU A 2 -35.29 -20.72 -14.53
N ASP A 3 -35.43 -20.19 -15.75
CA ASP A 3 -34.32 -19.87 -16.63
C ASP A 3 -33.44 -18.78 -16.02
N GLU A 4 -32.16 -19.10 -15.83
CA GLU A 4 -31.11 -18.12 -15.51
C GLU A 4 -30.83 -17.27 -16.75
N ILE A 5 -31.02 -15.96 -16.59
CA ILE A 5 -30.63 -14.93 -17.56
C ILE A 5 -29.13 -14.66 -17.36
N PRO A 6 -28.25 -14.92 -18.33
CA PRO A 6 -26.85 -14.56 -18.20
C PRO A 6 -26.71 -13.03 -18.35
N HIS A 7 -26.33 -12.36 -17.28
CA HIS A 7 -25.88 -10.97 -17.31
C HIS A 7 -24.50 -10.88 -18.01
N ASP A 8 -24.53 -10.55 -19.28
CA ASP A 8 -23.32 -10.11 -20.01
C ASP A 8 -22.87 -8.75 -19.49
N GLN A 9 -21.86 -8.74 -18.62
CA GLN A 9 -21.21 -7.54 -18.05
C GLN A 9 -19.81 -7.29 -18.63
N THR A 10 -19.46 -7.88 -19.77
CA THR A 10 -18.07 -7.90 -20.23
C THR A 10 -17.63 -6.69 -21.07
N GLY A 11 -18.53 -5.78 -21.47
CA GLY A 11 -18.19 -4.66 -22.37
C GLY A 11 -17.89 -3.32 -21.70
N LEU A 12 -18.41 -3.05 -20.50
CA LEU A 12 -18.32 -1.72 -19.86
C LEU A 12 -17.16 -1.59 -18.83
N SER A 13 -16.56 -2.69 -18.41
CA SER A 13 -15.56 -2.65 -17.33
C SER A 13 -14.17 -2.19 -17.80
N THR A 14 -13.86 -2.29 -19.08
CA THR A 14 -12.52 -2.01 -19.63
C THR A 14 -12.32 -0.54 -20.02
N MET A 15 -13.39 0.19 -20.37
CA MET A 15 -13.28 1.61 -20.75
C MET A 15 -13.24 2.55 -19.54
N LYS A 16 -13.85 2.18 -18.41
CA LYS A 16 -13.87 3.01 -17.19
C LYS A 16 -12.50 3.31 -16.60
N PRO A 17 -11.57 2.37 -16.46
CA PRO A 17 -10.24 2.67 -15.92
C PRO A 17 -9.43 3.59 -16.83
N MET A 18 -9.54 3.46 -18.15
CA MET A 18 -8.76 4.25 -19.09
C MET A 18 -9.18 5.73 -19.14
N LEU A 19 -10.47 6.03 -19.05
CA LEU A 19 -10.98 7.41 -18.93
C LEU A 19 -10.72 7.98 -17.53
N ALA A 20 -10.77 7.14 -16.50
CA ALA A 20 -10.43 7.54 -15.14
C ALA A 20 -8.97 7.96 -15.00
N GLU A 21 -8.02 7.28 -15.65
CA GLU A 21 -6.59 7.67 -15.65
C GLU A 21 -6.33 9.05 -16.25
N VAL A 22 -7.17 9.50 -17.17
CA VAL A 22 -7.06 10.84 -17.77
C VAL A 22 -7.57 11.94 -16.85
N PHE A 23 -8.66 11.69 -16.10
CA PHE A 23 -9.38 12.73 -15.37
C PHE A 23 -9.31 12.59 -13.84
N ILE A 24 -9.02 11.41 -13.30
CA ILE A 24 -9.07 11.14 -11.86
C ILE A 24 -7.65 11.02 -11.29
N TRP A 25 -7.20 12.06 -10.60
CA TRP A 25 -5.88 12.11 -9.97
C TRP A 25 -5.80 11.37 -8.62
N TRP A 26 -6.95 11.06 -7.99
CA TRP A 26 -7.00 10.38 -6.69
C TRP A 26 -7.13 8.84 -6.78
N GLY A 27 -7.37 8.30 -7.95
CA GLY A 27 -7.56 6.85 -8.16
C GLY A 27 -6.34 6.10 -8.66
N GLY A 28 -5.17 6.73 -8.66
CA GLY A 28 -3.94 6.13 -9.18
C GLY A 28 -3.05 7.14 -9.89
N ASN A 29 -2.24 6.67 -10.83
CA ASN A 29 -1.38 7.54 -11.61
C ASN A 29 -2.16 8.25 -12.71
N THR A 30 -1.95 9.57 -12.81
CA THR A 30 -2.49 10.34 -13.94
C THR A 30 -1.69 10.04 -15.21
N TRP A 31 -2.32 10.26 -16.35
CA TRP A 31 -1.66 10.14 -17.65
C TRP A 31 -0.39 11.03 -17.74
N GLY A 32 -0.43 12.23 -17.16
CA GLY A 32 0.72 13.12 -17.06
C GLY A 32 1.88 12.52 -16.27
N THR A 33 1.59 11.84 -15.14
CA THR A 33 2.60 11.14 -14.34
C THR A 33 3.21 9.98 -15.12
N SER A 34 2.40 9.23 -15.86
CA SER A 34 2.89 8.11 -16.69
C SER A 34 3.78 8.63 -17.82
N LEU A 35 3.39 9.73 -18.48
CA LEU A 35 4.19 10.37 -19.53
C LEU A 35 5.50 10.93 -18.98
N ASP A 36 5.47 11.65 -17.85
CA ASP A 36 6.68 12.18 -17.20
C ASP A 36 7.64 11.04 -16.79
N THR A 37 7.09 9.96 -16.25
CA THR A 37 7.87 8.77 -15.91
C THR A 37 8.51 8.13 -17.14
N TRP A 38 7.80 8.02 -18.25
CA TRP A 38 8.35 7.48 -19.49
C TRP A 38 9.45 8.35 -20.07
N LEU A 39 9.28 9.67 -20.07
CA LEU A 39 10.27 10.62 -20.62
C LEU A 39 11.51 10.75 -19.73
N HIS A 40 11.33 10.92 -18.43
CA HIS A 40 12.38 11.33 -17.50
C HIS A 40 12.74 10.26 -16.44
N GLY A 41 11.95 9.18 -16.33
CA GLY A 41 12.15 8.12 -15.36
C GLY A 41 13.05 7.00 -15.87
N GLU A 42 13.93 6.52 -14.99
CA GLU A 42 14.65 5.27 -15.13
C GLU A 42 14.07 4.28 -14.14
N TYR A 43 13.67 3.11 -14.61
CA TYR A 43 13.14 2.04 -13.76
C TYR A 43 14.25 1.43 -12.90
N VAL A 44 14.02 1.29 -11.61
CA VAL A 44 14.98 0.76 -10.63
C VAL A 44 14.58 -0.63 -10.16
N GLY A 45 13.29 -0.86 -9.88
CA GLY A 45 12.82 -2.14 -9.41
C GLY A 45 11.37 -2.12 -8.99
N ALA A 46 10.88 -3.28 -8.51
CA ALA A 46 9.55 -3.43 -7.95
C ALA A 46 9.64 -4.13 -6.57
N ASP A 47 8.64 -3.91 -5.74
CA ASP A 47 8.48 -4.61 -4.48
C ASP A 47 7.56 -5.84 -4.59
N GLU A 48 7.37 -6.55 -3.48
CA GLU A 48 6.53 -7.75 -3.38
C GLU A 48 5.04 -7.47 -3.65
N GLN A 49 4.60 -6.22 -3.47
CA GLN A 49 3.22 -5.78 -3.71
C GLN A 49 3.00 -5.31 -5.16
N GLY A 50 4.06 -5.28 -5.97
CA GLY A 50 4.02 -4.85 -7.37
C GLY A 50 4.10 -3.34 -7.57
N ASN A 51 4.45 -2.56 -6.55
CA ASN A 51 4.77 -1.15 -6.70
C ASN A 51 6.08 -1.00 -7.47
N LYS A 52 6.14 -0.05 -8.39
CA LYS A 52 7.30 0.17 -9.27
C LYS A 52 8.04 1.44 -8.88
N TYR A 53 9.36 1.35 -8.77
CA TYR A 53 10.23 2.43 -8.30
C TYR A 53 11.07 2.98 -9.44
N TYR A 54 11.16 4.30 -9.46
CA TYR A 54 11.84 5.05 -10.52
C TYR A 54 12.76 6.10 -9.92
N ARG A 55 13.82 6.45 -10.67
CA ARG A 55 14.69 7.60 -10.42
C ARG A 55 14.78 8.49 -11.66
N SER A 56 15.17 9.75 -11.47
CA SER A 56 15.44 10.65 -12.59
C SER A 56 16.61 10.16 -13.44
N LYS A 57 16.45 10.20 -14.75
CA LYS A 57 17.57 9.97 -15.69
C LYS A 57 18.68 11.00 -15.47
N PRO A 58 19.96 10.63 -15.70
CA PRO A 58 21.06 11.58 -15.69
C PRO A 58 20.77 12.76 -16.63
N GLY A 59 20.99 14.00 -16.18
CA GLY A 59 20.73 15.20 -16.97
C GLY A 59 19.31 15.73 -16.94
N ALA A 60 18.37 15.12 -16.20
CA ALA A 60 17.05 15.67 -15.98
C ALA A 60 17.12 16.98 -15.16
N LYS A 61 16.18 17.94 -15.41
CA LYS A 61 16.11 19.24 -14.70
C LYS A 61 16.02 19.11 -13.18
N LYS A 62 15.44 18.02 -12.69
CA LYS A 62 15.39 17.64 -11.27
C LYS A 62 16.28 16.43 -11.07
N ALA A 63 17.56 16.67 -10.86
CA ALA A 63 18.52 15.63 -10.53
C ALA A 63 18.10 14.93 -9.22
N ASP A 64 18.35 13.62 -9.18
CA ASP A 64 18.18 12.77 -7.99
C ASP A 64 16.75 12.70 -7.39
N ARG A 65 15.73 12.87 -8.22
CA ARG A 65 14.35 12.59 -7.80
C ARG A 65 14.08 11.09 -7.84
N ARG A 66 13.47 10.55 -6.77
CA ARG A 66 13.01 9.16 -6.65
C ARG A 66 11.50 9.14 -6.41
N TRP A 67 10.77 8.23 -7.05
CA TRP A 67 9.32 8.12 -6.88
C TRP A 67 8.83 6.70 -7.10
N VAL A 68 7.61 6.45 -6.64
CA VAL A 68 6.92 5.17 -6.77
C VAL A 68 5.67 5.32 -7.65
N ILE A 69 5.40 4.30 -8.44
CA ILE A 69 4.11 4.07 -9.09
C ILE A 69 3.45 2.90 -8.40
N TYR A 70 2.36 3.18 -7.70
CA TYR A 70 1.64 2.18 -6.91
C TYR A 70 0.91 1.18 -7.79
N ASN A 71 0.87 -0.05 -7.34
CA ASN A 71 0.00 -1.07 -7.89
C ASN A 71 -1.38 -0.95 -7.22
N GLY A 72 -2.37 -0.46 -7.98
CA GLY A 72 -3.71 -0.17 -7.48
C GLY A 72 -3.80 1.12 -6.66
N TYR A 73 -4.58 1.10 -5.58
CA TYR A 73 -4.83 2.30 -4.77
C TYR A 73 -3.54 2.83 -4.12
N PRO A 74 -3.20 4.14 -4.32
CA PRO A 74 -1.98 4.73 -3.78
C PRO A 74 -2.09 4.93 -2.27
N GLU A 75 -1.26 4.22 -1.54
CA GLU A 75 -1.17 4.31 -0.09
C GLU A 75 0.29 4.19 0.36
N ALA A 76 0.77 5.18 1.10
CA ALA A 76 2.17 5.24 1.50
C ALA A 76 2.62 4.06 2.38
N SER A 77 1.70 3.49 3.16
CA SER A 77 2.00 2.34 4.01
C SER A 77 2.28 1.04 3.24
N LYS A 78 1.97 1.00 1.93
CA LYS A 78 2.32 -0.12 1.06
C LYS A 78 3.82 -0.19 0.73
N ILE A 79 4.58 0.86 1.01
CA ILE A 79 6.01 0.91 0.69
C ILE A 79 6.80 0.15 1.75
N PRO A 80 7.52 -0.93 1.39
CA PRO A 80 8.38 -1.66 2.33
C PRO A 80 9.53 -0.79 2.88
N PRO A 81 10.03 -1.09 4.10
CA PRO A 81 11.04 -0.27 4.79
C PRO A 81 12.30 0.01 3.97
N GLY A 82 12.79 -0.98 3.21
CA GLY A 82 13.97 -0.81 2.35
C GLY A 82 13.75 0.22 1.25
N TRP A 83 12.63 0.11 0.55
CA TRP A 83 12.24 1.08 -0.47
C TRP A 83 11.93 2.46 0.10
N HIS A 84 11.33 2.52 1.30
CA HIS A 84 11.10 3.79 1.99
C HIS A 84 12.42 4.50 2.31
N GLY A 85 13.42 3.77 2.83
CA GLY A 85 14.76 4.31 3.08
C GLY A 85 15.42 4.84 1.81
N TRP A 86 15.32 4.10 0.70
CA TRP A 86 15.86 4.50 -0.58
C TRP A 86 15.15 5.75 -1.15
N MET A 87 13.81 5.79 -1.13
CA MET A 87 13.05 6.95 -1.61
C MET A 87 13.34 8.23 -0.84
N HIS A 88 13.62 8.12 0.45
CA HIS A 88 13.95 9.26 1.32
C HIS A 88 15.44 9.58 1.36
N HIS A 89 16.23 9.08 0.42
CA HIS A 89 17.69 9.34 0.31
C HIS A 89 18.48 8.99 1.59
N ARG A 90 17.98 8.07 2.41
CA ARG A 90 18.71 7.53 3.57
C ARG A 90 19.72 6.46 3.16
N VAL A 91 19.41 5.78 2.06
CA VAL A 91 20.22 4.73 1.46
C VAL A 91 20.27 4.98 -0.04
N ASP A 92 21.46 4.93 -0.63
CA ASP A 92 21.64 5.17 -2.07
C ASP A 92 21.45 3.92 -2.91
N VAL A 93 21.76 2.75 -2.33
CA VAL A 93 21.63 1.46 -3.01
C VAL A 93 20.18 0.98 -2.89
N PRO A 94 19.51 0.67 -4.02
CA PRO A 94 18.14 0.18 -3.98
C PRO A 94 18.08 -1.24 -3.37
N PRO A 95 16.94 -1.64 -2.77
CA PRO A 95 16.79 -2.97 -2.15
C PRO A 95 17.05 -4.14 -3.10
N THR A 96 16.81 -3.96 -4.40
CA THR A 96 17.09 -4.97 -5.43
C THR A 96 18.59 -5.29 -5.61
N GLU A 97 19.46 -4.37 -5.24
CA GLU A 97 20.92 -4.51 -5.32
C GLU A 97 21.53 -4.80 -3.94
N GLN A 98 20.73 -4.74 -2.87
CA GLN A 98 21.19 -5.03 -1.52
C GLN A 98 21.12 -6.53 -1.23
N ASN A 99 22.19 -7.08 -0.68
CA ASN A 99 22.18 -8.43 -0.13
C ASN A 99 21.74 -8.38 1.35
N TYR A 100 20.46 -8.07 1.58
CA TYR A 100 19.90 -8.00 2.92
C TYR A 100 19.31 -9.35 3.32
N ALA A 101 19.83 -9.94 4.39
CA ALA A 101 19.26 -11.14 5.01
C ALA A 101 18.34 -10.72 6.17
N PRO A 102 17.01 -10.94 6.06
CA PRO A 102 16.09 -10.64 7.17
C PRO A 102 16.43 -11.47 8.40
N ARG A 103 16.24 -10.91 9.58
CA ARG A 103 16.43 -11.62 10.85
C ARG A 103 15.18 -12.47 11.14
N ASP A 104 15.32 -13.54 11.93
CA ASP A 104 14.26 -14.50 12.23
C ASP A 104 13.00 -13.89 12.85
N TRP A 105 13.15 -12.77 13.56
CA TRP A 105 12.03 -12.05 14.17
C TRP A 105 11.33 -11.05 13.24
N GLN A 106 11.90 -10.76 12.07
CA GLN A 106 11.29 -9.84 11.10
C GLN A 106 10.16 -10.52 10.35
N LYS A 107 9.00 -9.88 10.38
CA LYS A 107 7.83 -10.31 9.60
C LYS A 107 7.83 -9.65 8.22
N PRO A 108 7.18 -10.27 7.21
CA PRO A 108 6.90 -9.62 5.94
C PRO A 108 6.21 -8.29 6.15
N HIS A 109 6.45 -7.34 5.26
CA HIS A 109 5.82 -6.03 5.33
C HIS A 109 4.33 -6.13 5.01
N GLU A 110 3.49 -5.60 5.89
CA GLU A 110 2.04 -5.49 5.70
C GLU A 110 1.63 -4.02 5.64
N PRO A 111 0.73 -3.63 4.70
CA PRO A 111 0.16 -2.30 4.66
C PRO A 111 -0.68 -2.02 5.90
N ASN A 112 -0.94 -0.74 6.15
CA ASN A 112 -1.87 -0.34 7.20
C ASN A 112 -3.31 -0.71 6.83
N PHE A 113 -3.93 -1.57 7.64
CA PHE A 113 -5.30 -2.04 7.43
C PHE A 113 -6.37 -1.15 8.09
N THR A 114 -6.01 0.01 8.66
CA THR A 114 -6.97 0.95 9.26
C THR A 114 -8.05 1.32 8.24
N GLY A 115 -9.31 1.20 8.65
CA GLY A 115 -10.46 1.43 7.77
C GLY A 115 -10.92 0.22 6.95
N SER A 116 -10.20 -0.90 7.00
CA SER A 116 -10.59 -2.17 6.37
C SER A 116 -11.16 -3.18 7.39
N GLY A 117 -11.74 -4.27 6.89
CA GLY A 117 -12.18 -5.40 7.73
C GLY A 117 -11.05 -6.16 8.42
N LEU A 118 -9.79 -5.96 7.94
CA LEU A 118 -8.59 -6.58 8.50
C LEU A 118 -7.92 -5.73 9.59
N ALA A 119 -8.46 -4.54 9.88
CA ALA A 119 -7.92 -3.66 10.92
C ALA A 119 -7.92 -4.36 12.28
N TYR A 120 -6.79 -4.24 13.00
CA TYR A 120 -6.71 -4.73 14.37
C TYR A 120 -7.74 -4.02 15.25
N ARG A 121 -8.53 -4.80 15.95
CA ARG A 121 -9.54 -4.34 16.91
C ARG A 121 -9.26 -4.96 18.27
N PRO A 122 -8.95 -4.16 19.29
CA PRO A 122 -8.80 -4.66 20.66
C PRO A 122 -10.07 -5.36 21.14
N ASP A 123 -9.93 -6.32 22.06
CA ASP A 123 -11.06 -7.08 22.60
C ASP A 123 -12.10 -6.19 23.29
N GLY A 124 -11.68 -5.09 23.92
CA GLY A 124 -12.57 -4.10 24.54
C GLY A 124 -13.25 -3.13 23.58
N SER A 125 -13.00 -3.24 22.27
CA SER A 125 -13.64 -2.39 21.26
C SER A 125 -15.12 -2.73 21.09
N LEU A 126 -15.97 -1.70 20.98
CA LEU A 126 -17.40 -1.88 20.66
C LEU A 126 -17.64 -2.56 19.31
N LEU A 127 -16.67 -2.48 18.39
CA LEU A 127 -16.71 -3.16 17.09
C LEU A 127 -16.28 -4.63 17.14
N ASN A 128 -15.82 -5.10 18.29
CA ASN A 128 -15.55 -6.49 18.61
C ASN A 128 -16.63 -6.96 19.59
N LYS A 129 -16.28 -7.58 20.70
CA LYS A 129 -17.25 -8.07 21.72
C LYS A 129 -17.65 -7.01 22.75
N GLY A 130 -16.95 -5.88 22.81
CA GLY A 130 -17.15 -4.82 23.79
C GLY A 130 -16.70 -5.18 25.23
N GLU A 131 -16.18 -6.40 25.42
CA GLU A 131 -15.71 -6.89 26.71
C GLU A 131 -14.18 -7.00 26.71
N ARG A 132 -13.56 -6.32 27.65
CA ARG A 132 -12.11 -6.41 27.85
C ARG A 132 -11.81 -7.67 28.69
N PRO A 133 -10.80 -8.46 28.30
CA PRO A 133 -10.35 -9.55 29.16
C PRO A 133 -9.90 -9.03 30.53
N ARG A 134 -10.22 -9.74 31.60
CA ARG A 134 -9.77 -9.40 32.96
C ARG A 134 -8.25 -9.48 33.03
N VAL A 135 -7.66 -8.49 33.68
CA VAL A 135 -6.22 -8.45 33.96
C VAL A 135 -5.98 -8.51 35.46
N THR A 136 -4.77 -8.92 35.86
CA THR A 136 -4.43 -9.11 37.28
C THR A 136 -4.53 -7.84 38.15
N GLY A 137 -4.58 -6.66 37.51
CA GLY A 137 -4.77 -5.37 38.22
C GLY A 137 -6.20 -4.85 38.21
N ASP A 138 -7.19 -5.64 37.77
CA ASP A 138 -8.58 -5.23 37.78
C ASP A 138 -9.10 -5.19 39.24
N TYR A 139 -9.80 -4.12 39.58
CA TYR A 139 -10.43 -3.95 40.87
C TYR A 139 -11.68 -4.84 41.00
N ASP A 140 -11.72 -5.67 42.01
CA ASP A 140 -12.92 -6.35 42.45
C ASP A 140 -13.59 -5.51 43.56
N ALA A 141 -14.79 -5.02 43.32
CA ALA A 141 -15.52 -4.24 44.32
C ALA A 141 -15.77 -5.11 45.55
N TRP A 142 -15.37 -4.59 46.71
CA TRP A 142 -15.71 -5.23 47.99
C TRP A 142 -17.22 -5.22 48.19
N SER A 143 -17.80 -6.36 48.59
CA SER A 143 -19.18 -6.50 49.03
C SER A 143 -19.22 -6.85 50.51
N PRO A 144 -20.01 -6.15 51.35
CA PRO A 144 -20.19 -6.54 52.74
C PRO A 144 -20.90 -7.89 52.83
N GLU A 145 -20.47 -8.75 53.77
CA GLU A 145 -21.13 -9.99 54.12
C GLU A 145 -22.39 -9.73 54.91
#